data_07900698fe1afd0459338c86539e64f5
#
_entry.id   07900698fe1afd0459338c86539e64f5
#
_cell.length_a   1.000
_cell.length_b   1.000
_cell.length_c   1.000
_cell.angle_alpha   90.00
_cell.angle_beta   90.00
_cell.angle_gamma   90.00
#
_symmetry.space_group_name_H-M   'P 1'
#
loop_
_entity.id
_entity.type
_entity.pdbx_description
1 polymer ?
#
loop_
_entity_poly.entity_id
_entity_poly.type
_entity_poly.pdbx_seq_one_letter_code
_entity_poly.pdbx_strand_id
1 'polypeptide(L)'
;MKDLYKAVHGHFKAERYDKNDNLIDTPVDDHNMIMTPARTSMAEIFAHLTGVDLSNAFYFGTMGHKGDNIYLPKDSSDGFTKDRDRLFSQVSDTIYNLDDVIDFIHKNDIIQYNHVYYDINGTEMNEIKYLRYTGLDETDFVLTYDEIDKMEVLPAKPYILKIPFSFPGANDIDGSENVPEGYNYSVQVTQQDTSVTFVVIIPMVEGNGQYIDNDDYGIPTTVFTEAGLFVNGRIFSLKTFQGLTKDDSVKLKITWTITF
;
A
#
# COMPACT_ATOMS: atom_id res chain seq x y z
N MET A 1 36.06 7.78 -16.55
CA MET A 1 34.95 8.41 -15.82
C MET A 1 33.84 7.36 -15.76
N LYS A 2 34.08 6.34 -14.90
CA LYS A 2 33.16 5.26 -14.64
C LYS A 2 32.45 5.57 -13.32
N ASP A 3 31.12 5.48 -13.34
CA ASP A 3 30.24 5.20 -12.23
C ASP A 3 30.09 6.29 -11.14
N LEU A 4 29.34 7.33 -11.49
CA LEU A 4 28.75 8.23 -10.50
C LEU A 4 27.21 8.15 -10.48
N TYR A 5 26.62 7.14 -11.09
CA TYR A 5 25.21 6.83 -10.90
C TYR A 5 25.08 5.73 -9.84
N LYS A 6 25.24 6.10 -8.57
CA LYS A 6 24.67 5.26 -7.53
C LYS A 6 23.18 5.20 -7.82
N ALA A 7 22.69 4.00 -8.13
CA ALA A 7 21.25 3.82 -8.36
C ALA A 7 20.50 4.28 -7.11
N VAL A 8 19.42 5.04 -7.29
CA VAL A 8 18.52 5.39 -6.20
C VAL A 8 18.12 4.12 -5.48
N HIS A 9 18.33 4.08 -4.20
CA HIS A 9 17.97 2.93 -3.37
C HIS A 9 17.24 3.38 -2.12
N GLY A 10 16.45 2.50 -1.55
CA GLY A 10 15.69 2.78 -0.36
C GLY A 10 15.89 1.73 0.72
N HIS A 11 15.69 2.14 1.94
CA HIS A 11 15.70 1.30 3.13
C HIS A 11 14.41 1.52 3.93
N PHE A 12 13.80 0.43 4.33
CA PHE A 12 12.55 0.42 5.08
C PHE A 12 12.75 -0.32 6.40
N LYS A 13 12.40 0.32 7.50
CA LYS A 13 12.46 -0.26 8.85
C LYS A 13 11.13 -0.06 9.54
N ALA A 14 10.59 -1.13 10.13
CA ALA A 14 9.40 -1.10 10.96
C ALA A 14 9.72 -1.57 12.37
N GLU A 15 9.33 -0.79 13.36
CA GLU A 15 9.54 -1.05 14.77
C GLU A 15 8.19 -1.02 15.51
N ARG A 16 7.99 -1.96 16.45
CA ARG A 16 6.81 -1.98 17.33
C ARG A 16 7.19 -1.54 18.73
N TYR A 17 6.35 -0.72 19.34
CA TYR A 17 6.54 -0.18 20.67
C TYR A 17 5.31 -0.43 21.53
N ASP A 18 5.52 -0.67 22.84
CA ASP A 18 4.46 -0.78 23.84
C ASP A 18 3.92 0.63 24.25
N LYS A 19 2.92 0.62 25.13
CA LYS A 19 2.31 1.85 25.68
C LYS A 19 3.26 2.74 26.48
N ASN A 20 4.41 2.24 26.91
CA ASN A 20 5.42 2.97 27.68
C ASN A 20 6.61 3.40 26.81
N ASP A 21 6.48 3.33 25.46
CA ASP A 21 7.53 3.62 24.47
C ASP A 21 8.74 2.67 24.55
N ASN A 22 8.58 1.47 25.10
CA ASN A 22 9.61 0.44 25.02
C ASN A 22 9.51 -0.30 23.69
N LEU A 23 10.66 -0.48 23.03
CA LEU A 23 10.74 -1.28 21.81
C LEU A 23 10.40 -2.75 22.14
N ILE A 24 9.39 -3.29 21.45
CA ILE A 24 9.02 -4.71 21.53
C ILE A 24 9.92 -5.51 20.60
N ASP A 25 9.94 -5.15 19.30
CA ASP A 25 10.76 -5.79 18.28
C ASP A 25 10.91 -4.92 17.03
N THR A 26 11.70 -5.42 16.07
CA THR A 26 11.92 -4.84 14.74
C THR A 26 11.62 -5.90 13.69
N PRO A 27 10.35 -6.11 13.33
CA PRO A 27 9.96 -7.20 12.42
C PRO A 27 10.43 -6.99 10.98
N VAL A 28 10.73 -5.75 10.57
CA VAL A 28 11.23 -5.45 9.24
C VAL A 28 12.41 -4.50 9.34
N ASP A 29 13.52 -4.84 8.69
CA ASP A 29 14.72 -4.00 8.54
C ASP A 29 15.44 -4.43 7.25
N ASP A 30 15.05 -3.84 6.10
CA ASP A 30 15.50 -4.34 4.79
C ASP A 30 15.38 -3.27 3.69
N HIS A 31 15.93 -3.57 2.52
CA HIS A 31 15.82 -2.72 1.34
C HIS A 31 14.40 -2.73 0.75
N ASN A 32 13.98 -1.61 0.19
CA ASN A 32 12.74 -1.48 -0.57
C ASN A 32 13.02 -1.24 -2.05
N MET A 33 12.07 -1.57 -2.89
CA MET A 33 12.14 -1.36 -4.33
C MET A 33 11.75 0.07 -4.68
N ILE A 34 12.58 0.75 -5.51
CA ILE A 34 12.23 2.02 -6.14
C ILE A 34 11.54 1.73 -7.46
N MET A 35 10.34 2.28 -7.63
CA MET A 35 9.46 1.98 -8.75
C MET A 35 9.79 2.80 -9.99
N THR A 36 9.49 2.28 -11.19
CA THR A 36 9.70 3.01 -12.45
C THR A 36 8.98 4.37 -12.47
N PRO A 37 7.73 4.51 -11.99
CA PRO A 37 7.06 5.81 -11.91
C PRO A 37 7.77 6.87 -11.06
N ALA A 38 8.67 6.48 -10.16
CA ALA A 38 9.47 7.41 -9.35
C ALA A 38 10.31 8.37 -10.21
N ARG A 39 10.79 7.93 -11.38
CA ARG A 39 11.56 8.76 -12.31
C ARG A 39 10.72 9.91 -12.85
N THR A 40 9.45 9.67 -13.15
CA THR A 40 8.52 10.70 -13.59
C THR A 40 8.26 11.69 -12.47
N SER A 41 8.00 11.22 -11.25
CA SER A 41 7.80 12.09 -10.09
C SER A 41 9.03 12.97 -9.81
N MET A 42 10.24 12.42 -9.94
CA MET A 42 11.47 13.21 -9.80
C MET A 42 11.59 14.27 -10.90
N ALA A 43 11.31 13.91 -12.16
CA ALA A 43 11.36 14.85 -13.27
C ALA A 43 10.37 16.01 -13.08
N GLU A 44 9.17 15.73 -12.61
CA GLU A 44 8.13 16.72 -12.29
C GLU A 44 8.58 17.67 -11.17
N ILE A 45 9.16 17.14 -10.09
CA ILE A 45 9.72 17.93 -8.99
C ILE A 45 10.83 18.85 -9.50
N PHE A 46 11.77 18.35 -10.31
CA PHE A 46 12.85 19.14 -10.90
C PHE A 46 12.36 20.21 -11.88
N ALA A 47 11.31 19.91 -12.63
CA ALA A 47 10.73 20.85 -13.59
C ALA A 47 9.94 21.99 -12.92
N HIS A 48 9.73 21.96 -11.61
CA HIS A 48 8.89 22.91 -10.86
C HIS A 48 7.54 23.14 -11.53
N LEU A 49 6.89 22.07 -11.99
CA LEU A 49 5.59 22.17 -12.64
C LEU A 49 4.58 22.72 -11.66
N THR A 50 4.17 23.97 -11.87
CA THR A 50 3.11 24.62 -11.09
C THR A 50 1.78 23.95 -11.43
N GLY A 51 1.01 23.53 -10.43
CA GLY A 51 -0.30 22.90 -10.59
C GLY A 51 -0.28 21.37 -10.52
N VAL A 52 0.85 20.75 -10.24
CA VAL A 52 0.90 19.33 -9.86
C VAL A 52 0.31 19.19 -8.46
N ASP A 53 -0.69 18.34 -8.33
CA ASP A 53 -1.20 17.93 -7.02
C ASP A 53 -0.09 17.13 -6.33
N LEU A 54 0.59 17.76 -5.37
CA LEU A 54 1.64 17.16 -4.56
C LEU A 54 1.03 16.22 -3.50
N SER A 55 0.11 15.35 -3.91
CA SER A 55 -0.44 14.35 -3.02
C SER A 55 0.64 13.33 -2.66
N ASN A 56 1.30 13.57 -1.53
CA ASN A 56 2.29 12.67 -0.96
C ASN A 56 1.65 11.89 0.17
N ALA A 57 1.87 10.60 0.20
CA ALA A 57 1.33 9.76 1.27
C ALA A 57 2.14 8.47 1.44
N PHE A 58 2.14 7.95 2.66
CA PHE A 58 2.42 6.55 2.92
C PHE A 58 1.12 5.75 2.87
N TYR A 59 1.20 4.57 2.28
CA TYR A 59 0.11 3.61 2.26
C TYR A 59 0.60 2.30 2.86
N PHE A 60 -0.17 1.71 3.76
CA PHE A 60 0.08 0.40 4.35
C PHE A 60 -1.07 -0.52 3.98
N GLY A 61 -0.77 -1.68 3.41
CA GLY A 61 -1.77 -2.61 2.89
C GLY A 61 -1.64 -4.01 3.47
N THR A 62 -2.71 -4.80 3.30
CA THR A 62 -2.86 -6.14 3.90
C THR A 62 -2.62 -7.28 2.92
N MET A 63 -2.38 -7.03 1.61
CA MET A 63 -2.34 -8.07 0.56
C MET A 63 -0.95 -8.29 -0.06
N GLY A 64 0.12 -7.80 0.56
CA GLY A 64 1.51 -7.97 0.09
C GLY A 64 2.10 -9.37 0.35
N HIS A 65 1.30 -10.35 0.74
CA HIS A 65 1.72 -11.72 1.05
C HIS A 65 1.24 -12.73 -0.01
N LYS A 66 1.83 -13.92 -0.03
CA LYS A 66 1.51 -15.00 -0.97
C LYS A 66 0.36 -15.85 -0.45
N GLY A 67 -0.70 -16.00 -1.25
CA GLY A 67 -1.89 -16.76 -0.86
C GLY A 67 -2.41 -16.29 0.50
N ASP A 68 -2.67 -17.21 1.40
CA ASP A 68 -3.13 -16.91 2.78
C ASP A 68 -1.98 -16.88 3.80
N ASN A 69 -0.73 -16.95 3.35
CA ASN A 69 0.42 -17.00 4.25
C ASN A 69 1.03 -15.62 4.47
N ILE A 70 0.62 -14.95 5.54
CA ILE A 70 1.12 -13.62 5.94
C ILE A 70 2.63 -13.57 6.23
N TYR A 71 3.28 -14.73 6.42
CA TYR A 71 4.71 -14.82 6.68
C TYR A 71 5.56 -14.88 5.39
N LEU A 72 4.92 -15.01 4.23
CA LEU A 72 5.59 -15.08 2.92
C LEU A 72 5.26 -13.82 2.10
N PRO A 73 6.15 -12.82 2.06
CA PRO A 73 5.94 -11.64 1.24
C PRO A 73 5.95 -11.99 -0.26
N LYS A 74 5.15 -11.25 -1.04
CA LYS A 74 5.18 -11.33 -2.50
C LYS A 74 6.56 -10.93 -3.03
N ASP A 75 6.99 -11.62 -4.08
CA ASP A 75 8.23 -11.36 -4.81
C ASP A 75 7.98 -11.19 -6.32
N SER A 76 9.04 -11.19 -7.13
CA SER A 76 8.93 -11.01 -8.58
C SER A 76 8.08 -12.08 -9.27
N SER A 77 7.95 -13.28 -8.71
CA SER A 77 7.08 -14.33 -9.24
C SER A 77 5.60 -14.05 -9.04
N ASP A 78 5.28 -13.15 -8.13
CA ASP A 78 3.93 -12.70 -7.78
C ASP A 78 3.58 -11.31 -8.36
N GLY A 79 4.32 -10.85 -9.37
CA GLY A 79 4.09 -9.55 -9.97
C GLY A 79 4.65 -8.37 -9.14
N PHE A 80 5.53 -8.61 -8.18
CA PHE A 80 6.28 -7.56 -7.49
C PHE A 80 7.45 -7.11 -8.37
N THR A 81 7.15 -6.26 -9.35
CA THR A 81 8.11 -5.74 -10.33
C THR A 81 8.24 -4.23 -10.22
N LYS A 82 9.28 -3.65 -10.84
CA LYS A 82 9.50 -2.20 -10.84
C LYS A 82 8.44 -1.40 -11.60
N ASP A 83 7.70 -2.06 -12.47
CA ASP A 83 6.70 -1.42 -13.33
C ASP A 83 5.32 -1.39 -12.66
N ARG A 84 5.17 -2.01 -11.50
CA ARG A 84 3.94 -1.96 -10.74
C ARG A 84 3.64 -0.52 -10.28
N ASP A 85 2.41 -0.06 -10.54
CA ASP A 85 1.98 1.32 -10.32
C ASP A 85 1.06 1.47 -9.09
N ARG A 86 0.77 0.37 -8.38
CA ARG A 86 -0.17 0.31 -7.25
C ARG A 86 0.23 -0.73 -6.21
N LEU A 87 -0.38 -0.63 -5.02
CA LEU A 87 -0.30 -1.67 -3.98
C LEU A 87 -1.05 -2.94 -4.41
N PHE A 88 -0.69 -4.08 -3.82
CA PHE A 88 -1.46 -5.32 -3.97
C PHE A 88 -2.84 -5.24 -3.26
N SER A 89 -2.97 -4.41 -2.24
CA SER A 89 -4.25 -4.15 -1.54
C SER A 89 -5.15 -3.16 -2.26
N GLN A 90 -4.66 -2.50 -3.29
CA GLN A 90 -5.44 -1.50 -4.00
C GLN A 90 -6.51 -2.18 -4.87
N VAL A 91 -7.74 -1.86 -4.56
CA VAL A 91 -8.91 -2.32 -5.33
C VAL A 91 -9.19 -1.31 -6.43
N SER A 92 -9.60 -1.74 -7.61
CA SER A 92 -10.03 -0.84 -8.68
C SER A 92 -11.17 0.06 -8.21
N ASP A 93 -11.18 1.32 -8.65
CA ASP A 93 -12.28 2.24 -8.32
C ASP A 93 -13.56 1.93 -9.11
N THR A 94 -13.42 1.17 -10.20
CA THR A 94 -14.53 0.77 -11.07
C THR A 94 -15.19 -0.51 -10.52
N ILE A 95 -16.53 -0.51 -10.45
CA ILE A 95 -17.30 -1.72 -10.20
C ILE A 95 -17.67 -2.31 -11.57
N TYR A 96 -17.17 -3.52 -11.83
CA TYR A 96 -17.37 -4.22 -13.09
C TYR A 96 -18.60 -5.11 -13.03
N ASN A 97 -19.28 -5.22 -14.18
CA ASN A 97 -20.32 -6.21 -14.41
C ASN A 97 -19.79 -7.30 -15.34
N LEU A 98 -20.57 -8.34 -15.50
CA LEU A 98 -20.31 -9.35 -16.53
C LEU A 98 -20.25 -8.70 -17.92
N ASP A 99 -19.35 -9.17 -18.77
CA ASP A 99 -19.07 -8.68 -20.10
C ASP A 99 -18.41 -7.27 -20.19
N ASP A 100 -18.08 -6.65 -19.04
CA ASP A 100 -17.26 -5.44 -19.07
C ASP A 100 -15.82 -5.75 -19.53
N VAL A 101 -15.25 -4.80 -20.25
CA VAL A 101 -13.85 -4.86 -20.72
C VAL A 101 -12.97 -4.11 -19.76
N ILE A 102 -11.88 -4.75 -19.36
CA ILE A 102 -10.80 -4.16 -18.57
C ILE A 102 -9.61 -3.97 -19.51
N ASP A 103 -9.23 -2.73 -19.77
CA ASP A 103 -8.16 -2.40 -20.74
C ASP A 103 -6.82 -3.07 -20.40
N PHE A 104 -6.52 -3.19 -19.11
CA PHE A 104 -5.33 -3.88 -18.64
C PHE A 104 -5.51 -4.38 -17.21
N ILE A 105 -5.07 -5.61 -16.96
CA ILE A 105 -5.08 -6.21 -15.62
C ILE A 105 -3.73 -6.87 -15.32
N HIS A 106 -3.14 -6.52 -14.18
CA HIS A 106 -1.93 -7.15 -13.70
C HIS A 106 -2.23 -8.36 -12.82
N LYS A 107 -1.30 -9.28 -12.78
CA LYS A 107 -1.32 -10.37 -11.80
C LYS A 107 -1.45 -9.80 -10.38
N ASN A 108 -2.37 -10.36 -9.62
CA ASN A 108 -2.77 -9.94 -8.27
C ASN A 108 -3.50 -8.59 -8.18
N ASP A 109 -3.96 -8.02 -9.28
CA ASP A 109 -4.89 -6.90 -9.20
C ASP A 109 -6.22 -7.35 -8.63
N ILE A 110 -6.85 -6.46 -7.85
CA ILE A 110 -8.13 -6.71 -7.20
C ILE A 110 -9.17 -5.80 -7.84
N ILE A 111 -10.23 -6.40 -8.35
CA ILE A 111 -11.37 -5.71 -8.93
C ILE A 111 -12.60 -5.80 -8.04
N GLN A 112 -13.50 -4.85 -8.19
CA GLN A 112 -14.85 -4.90 -7.62
C GLN A 112 -15.79 -5.47 -8.68
N TYR A 113 -16.51 -6.54 -8.35
CA TYR A 113 -17.45 -7.17 -9.23
C TYR A 113 -18.85 -7.10 -8.65
N ASN A 114 -19.80 -6.60 -9.45
CA ASN A 114 -21.22 -6.61 -9.10
C ASN A 114 -21.81 -7.99 -9.40
N HIS A 115 -21.88 -8.83 -8.39
CA HIS A 115 -22.50 -10.16 -8.47
C HIS A 115 -24.02 -10.05 -8.36
N VAL A 116 -24.71 -10.34 -9.46
CA VAL A 116 -26.18 -10.38 -9.52
C VAL A 116 -26.64 -11.81 -9.32
N TYR A 117 -27.55 -12.02 -8.38
CA TYR A 117 -28.18 -13.32 -8.13
C TYR A 117 -29.65 -13.15 -7.75
N TYR A 118 -30.41 -14.24 -7.73
CA TYR A 118 -31.81 -14.21 -7.36
C TYR A 118 -32.02 -14.94 -6.04
N ASP A 119 -32.82 -14.34 -5.15
CA ASP A 119 -33.20 -14.96 -3.90
C ASP A 119 -34.22 -16.10 -4.12
N ILE A 120 -34.62 -16.78 -3.04
CA ILE A 120 -35.57 -17.90 -3.09
C ILE A 120 -36.97 -17.48 -3.61
N ASN A 121 -37.29 -16.20 -3.58
CA ASN A 121 -38.56 -15.64 -4.07
C ASN A 121 -38.46 -15.14 -5.52
N GLY A 122 -37.27 -15.24 -6.14
CA GLY A 122 -36.99 -14.74 -7.47
C GLY A 122 -36.73 -13.23 -7.52
N THR A 123 -36.44 -12.61 -6.39
CA THR A 123 -36.06 -11.21 -6.32
C THR A 123 -34.59 -11.05 -6.71
N GLU A 124 -34.30 -10.09 -7.61
CA GLU A 124 -32.94 -9.78 -7.99
C GLU A 124 -32.18 -9.13 -6.81
N MET A 125 -31.03 -9.67 -6.51
CA MET A 125 -30.12 -9.23 -5.46
C MET A 125 -28.77 -8.87 -6.08
N ASN A 126 -28.09 -7.85 -5.50
CA ASN A 126 -26.78 -7.41 -5.92
C ASN A 126 -25.82 -7.44 -4.73
N GLU A 127 -24.62 -7.94 -4.97
CA GLU A 127 -23.55 -8.02 -3.98
C GLU A 127 -22.24 -7.62 -4.61
N ILE A 128 -21.47 -6.76 -3.94
CA ILE A 128 -20.12 -6.41 -4.40
C ILE A 128 -19.13 -7.44 -3.86
N LYS A 129 -18.50 -8.17 -4.77
CA LYS A 129 -17.42 -9.11 -4.49
C LYS A 129 -16.08 -8.51 -4.86
N TYR A 130 -15.06 -8.90 -4.13
CA TYR A 130 -13.67 -8.52 -4.41
C TYR A 130 -12.97 -9.74 -4.99
N LEU A 131 -12.48 -9.60 -6.21
CA LEU A 131 -11.88 -10.68 -6.98
C LEU A 131 -10.42 -10.37 -7.23
N ARG A 132 -9.51 -11.27 -6.82
CA ARG A 132 -8.08 -11.16 -7.10
C ARG A 132 -7.74 -11.94 -8.36
N TYR A 133 -7.17 -11.25 -9.36
CA TYR A 133 -6.73 -11.88 -10.59
C TYR A 133 -5.42 -12.66 -10.36
N THR A 134 -5.43 -13.96 -10.63
CA THR A 134 -4.28 -14.85 -10.43
C THR A 134 -3.56 -15.23 -11.72
N GLY A 135 -4.08 -14.78 -12.88
CA GLY A 135 -3.49 -15.02 -14.20
C GLY A 135 -2.21 -14.18 -14.45
N LEU A 136 -1.75 -14.18 -15.68
CA LEU A 136 -0.67 -13.32 -16.15
C LEU A 136 -1.24 -11.94 -16.53
N ASP A 137 -0.34 -10.93 -16.64
CA ASP A 137 -0.73 -9.61 -17.13
C ASP A 137 -1.38 -9.71 -18.49
N GLU A 138 -2.51 -9.06 -18.68
CA GLU A 138 -3.33 -9.17 -19.90
C GLU A 138 -3.93 -7.82 -20.28
N THR A 139 -4.07 -7.58 -21.58
CA THR A 139 -4.74 -6.42 -22.17
C THR A 139 -6.09 -6.86 -22.76
N ASP A 140 -7.05 -5.93 -22.81
CA ASP A 140 -8.41 -6.17 -23.33
C ASP A 140 -9.08 -7.39 -22.66
N PHE A 141 -8.92 -7.47 -21.34
CA PHE A 141 -9.50 -8.55 -20.54
C PHE A 141 -11.01 -8.37 -20.45
N VAL A 142 -11.78 -9.38 -20.90
CA VAL A 142 -13.25 -9.39 -20.82
C VAL A 142 -13.67 -10.22 -19.62
N LEU A 143 -14.41 -9.60 -18.70
CA LEU A 143 -14.88 -10.25 -17.49
C LEU A 143 -16.06 -11.19 -17.79
N THR A 144 -15.79 -12.45 -18.09
CA THR A 144 -16.78 -13.51 -18.33
C THR A 144 -16.96 -14.40 -17.09
N TYR A 145 -17.99 -15.23 -17.08
CA TYR A 145 -18.14 -16.23 -16.01
C TYR A 145 -16.93 -17.16 -15.90
N ASP A 146 -16.38 -17.59 -17.03
CA ASP A 146 -15.19 -18.45 -17.04
C ASP A 146 -13.97 -17.76 -16.44
N GLU A 147 -13.85 -16.44 -16.60
CA GLU A 147 -12.75 -15.65 -16.01
C GLU A 147 -12.98 -15.40 -14.52
N ILE A 148 -14.21 -15.12 -14.11
CA ILE A 148 -14.57 -14.97 -12.69
C ILE A 148 -14.29 -16.27 -11.92
N ASP A 149 -14.61 -17.43 -12.49
CA ASP A 149 -14.36 -18.74 -11.85
C ASP A 149 -12.87 -19.05 -11.67
N LYS A 150 -11.97 -18.37 -12.43
CA LYS A 150 -10.52 -18.50 -12.30
C LYS A 150 -9.93 -17.50 -11.31
N MET A 151 -10.70 -16.52 -10.87
CA MET A 151 -10.24 -15.51 -9.89
C MET A 151 -10.42 -16.03 -8.46
N GLU A 152 -9.61 -15.52 -7.59
CA GLU A 152 -9.75 -15.75 -6.16
C GLU A 152 -10.77 -14.77 -5.57
N VAL A 153 -11.81 -15.28 -4.96
CA VAL A 153 -12.79 -14.46 -4.23
C VAL A 153 -12.23 -14.14 -2.86
N LEU A 154 -12.05 -12.86 -2.58
CA LEU A 154 -11.59 -12.40 -1.28
C LEU A 154 -12.77 -12.35 -0.29
N PRO A 155 -12.58 -12.71 0.99
CA PRO A 155 -13.64 -12.73 1.99
C PRO A 155 -14.15 -11.32 2.33
N ALA A 156 -13.30 -10.30 2.14
CA ALA A 156 -13.63 -8.91 2.41
C ALA A 156 -12.80 -7.96 1.52
N LYS A 157 -13.17 -6.68 1.52
CA LYS A 157 -12.37 -5.62 0.89
C LYS A 157 -11.01 -5.52 1.60
N PRO A 158 -9.91 -5.57 0.86
CA PRO A 158 -8.58 -5.31 1.43
C PRO A 158 -8.50 -3.94 2.10
N TYR A 159 -7.76 -3.88 3.18
CA TYR A 159 -7.57 -2.64 3.90
C TYR A 159 -6.32 -1.90 3.46
N ILE A 160 -6.44 -0.60 3.31
CA ILE A 160 -5.33 0.33 3.08
C ILE A 160 -5.43 1.47 4.09
N LEU A 161 -4.37 1.66 4.86
CA LEU A 161 -4.18 2.84 5.68
C LEU A 161 -3.39 3.88 4.88
N LYS A 162 -3.97 5.06 4.66
CA LYS A 162 -3.33 6.20 3.99
C LYS A 162 -2.90 7.23 5.03
N ILE A 163 -1.63 7.62 5.00
CA ILE A 163 -1.06 8.65 5.87
C ILE A 163 -0.47 9.75 4.97
N PRO A 164 -1.21 10.84 4.73
CA PRO A 164 -0.72 11.97 3.93
C PRO A 164 0.40 12.72 4.66
N PHE A 165 1.31 13.32 3.88
CA PHE A 165 2.37 14.17 4.39
C PHE A 165 2.74 15.28 3.40
N SER A 166 3.47 16.31 3.88
CA SER A 166 4.03 17.38 3.05
C SER A 166 5.56 17.34 3.09
N PHE A 167 6.21 17.75 2.00
CA PHE A 167 7.66 17.96 2.04
C PHE A 167 7.98 19.28 2.74
N PRO A 168 9.09 19.35 3.52
CA PRO A 168 9.60 20.60 4.05
C PRO A 168 9.87 21.59 2.90
N GLY A 169 9.32 22.80 3.01
CA GLY A 169 9.50 23.86 1.99
C GLY A 169 8.33 24.08 1.02
N ALA A 170 7.32 23.23 1.02
CA ALA A 170 6.06 23.48 0.29
C ALA A 170 5.08 24.36 1.10
N ASN A 171 5.55 25.47 1.69
CA ASN A 171 4.89 26.48 2.52
C ASN A 171 4.95 26.29 4.05
N ASP A 172 5.59 25.28 4.60
CA ASP A 172 5.84 25.18 6.04
C ASP A 172 7.34 25.23 6.35
N ILE A 173 7.77 26.37 6.83
CA ILE A 173 9.18 26.69 7.16
C ILE A 173 9.61 26.08 8.50
N ASP A 174 8.75 25.30 9.15
CA ASP A 174 8.87 25.10 10.60
C ASP A 174 9.20 23.67 11.02
N GLY A 175 9.43 22.72 10.14
CA GLY A 175 9.86 21.36 10.55
C GLY A 175 8.98 20.69 11.63
N SER A 176 7.86 21.32 11.97
CA SER A 176 6.86 20.80 12.89
C SER A 176 6.07 19.67 12.23
N GLU A 177 5.70 18.71 13.00
CA GLU A 177 4.91 17.55 12.66
C GLU A 177 3.74 17.94 11.74
N ASN A 178 3.90 17.67 10.43
CA ASN A 178 2.83 17.91 9.47
C ASN A 178 1.78 16.80 9.59
N VAL A 179 1.01 16.86 10.68
CA VAL A 179 -0.22 16.07 10.82
C VAL A 179 -1.35 16.91 10.25
N PRO A 180 -1.98 16.53 9.14
CA PRO A 180 -3.19 17.21 8.68
C PRO A 180 -4.24 17.22 9.79
N GLU A 181 -4.97 18.33 9.93
CA GLU A 181 -6.02 18.46 10.93
C GLU A 181 -7.02 17.30 10.80
N GLY A 182 -7.23 16.54 11.87
CA GLY A 182 -8.09 15.35 11.90
C GLY A 182 -7.37 14.00 11.74
N TYR A 183 -6.03 13.98 11.61
CA TYR A 183 -5.25 12.74 11.61
C TYR A 183 -4.44 12.60 12.89
N ASN A 184 -4.41 11.37 13.44
CA ASN A 184 -3.65 11.05 14.66
C ASN A 184 -2.23 10.52 14.35
N TYR A 185 -1.80 10.58 13.08
CA TYR A 185 -0.47 10.12 12.66
C TYR A 185 0.54 11.27 12.73
N SER A 186 1.81 10.95 12.96
CA SER A 186 2.89 11.92 12.79
C SER A 186 3.86 11.46 11.70
N VAL A 187 4.27 12.40 10.84
CA VAL A 187 5.28 12.18 9.80
C VAL A 187 6.35 13.24 9.92
N GLN A 188 7.58 12.80 10.17
CA GLN A 188 8.76 13.67 10.18
C GLN A 188 9.58 13.41 8.93
N VAL A 189 10.01 14.45 8.24
CA VAL A 189 10.85 14.36 7.05
C VAL A 189 12.17 15.05 7.33
N THR A 190 13.28 14.31 7.20
CA THR A 190 14.64 14.84 7.39
C THR A 190 15.45 14.61 6.12
N GLN A 191 16.09 15.68 5.63
CA GLN A 191 17.06 15.59 4.55
C GLN A 191 18.48 15.69 5.12
N GLN A 192 19.35 14.77 4.71
CA GLN A 192 20.77 14.81 5.02
C GLN A 192 21.57 14.40 3.79
N ASP A 193 22.44 15.31 3.30
CA ASP A 193 23.24 15.11 2.08
C ASP A 193 22.37 14.66 0.88
N THR A 194 22.58 13.43 0.42
CA THR A 194 21.85 12.82 -0.69
C THR A 194 20.71 11.90 -0.24
N SER A 195 20.35 11.92 1.04
CA SER A 195 19.31 11.05 1.60
C SER A 195 18.16 11.85 2.14
N VAL A 196 16.95 11.32 1.97
CA VAL A 196 15.72 11.78 2.61
C VAL A 196 15.17 10.66 3.48
N THR A 197 15.00 10.95 4.76
CA THR A 197 14.45 10.00 5.73
C THR A 197 13.08 10.46 6.20
N PHE A 198 12.12 9.59 6.12
CA PHE A 198 10.76 9.73 6.64
C PHE A 198 10.62 8.89 7.90
N VAL A 199 10.09 9.48 8.96
CA VAL A 199 9.69 8.75 10.15
C VAL A 199 8.19 8.90 10.32
N VAL A 200 7.47 7.78 10.20
CA VAL A 200 6.01 7.71 10.33
C VAL A 200 5.66 7.01 11.62
N ILE A 201 4.84 7.63 12.45
CA ILE A 201 4.31 7.01 13.67
C ILE A 201 2.82 6.76 13.50
N ILE A 202 2.43 5.49 13.63
CA ILE A 202 1.03 5.05 13.69
C ILE A 202 0.71 4.78 15.15
N PRO A 203 -0.16 5.59 15.78
CA PRO A 203 -0.47 5.45 17.21
C PRO A 203 -1.28 4.18 17.49
N MET A 204 -1.42 3.82 18.78
CA MET A 204 -2.09 2.60 19.20
C MET A 204 -3.55 2.52 18.75
N VAL A 205 -4.24 3.67 18.70
CA VAL A 205 -5.68 3.75 18.40
C VAL A 205 -6.00 3.72 16.90
N GLU A 206 -4.98 3.75 16.03
CA GLU A 206 -5.17 3.85 14.59
C GLU A 206 -4.73 2.59 13.86
N GLY A 207 -5.42 2.26 12.75
CA GLY A 207 -5.08 1.12 11.90
C GLY A 207 -5.37 -0.24 12.54
N ASN A 208 -6.28 -0.32 13.51
CA ASN A 208 -6.63 -1.52 14.23
C ASN A 208 -7.90 -2.17 13.68
N GLY A 209 -7.98 -3.50 13.71
CA GLY A 209 -9.21 -4.26 13.49
C GLY A 209 -9.85 -4.13 12.11
N GLN A 210 -9.09 -3.70 11.12
CA GLN A 210 -9.61 -3.49 9.77
C GLN A 210 -9.53 -4.76 8.92
N TYR A 211 -8.74 -5.72 9.34
CA TYR A 211 -8.70 -7.06 8.77
C TYR A 211 -8.80 -8.03 9.94
N ILE A 212 -10.02 -8.45 10.20
CA ILE A 212 -10.31 -9.38 11.29
C ILE A 212 -9.96 -10.78 10.80
N ASP A 213 -8.80 -11.25 11.18
CA ASP A 213 -8.58 -12.66 11.34
C ASP A 213 -8.29 -12.87 12.82
N ASN A 214 -9.35 -13.12 13.59
CA ASN A 214 -9.19 -13.79 14.87
C ASN A 214 -10.48 -13.96 15.65
N ASP A 215 -11.04 -15.13 15.54
CA ASP A 215 -11.97 -15.65 16.53
C ASP A 215 -11.30 -16.00 17.88
N ASP A 216 -9.95 -16.03 17.94
CA ASP A 216 -9.25 -16.61 19.09
C ASP A 216 -8.96 -15.65 20.24
N TYR A 217 -8.92 -14.31 20.04
CA TYR A 217 -8.54 -13.39 21.12
C TYR A 217 -9.43 -12.16 21.31
N GLY A 218 -10.42 -11.92 20.48
CA GLY A 218 -11.36 -10.82 20.65
C GLY A 218 -10.75 -9.40 20.54
N ILE A 219 -9.48 -9.27 20.16
CA ILE A 219 -8.78 -7.99 19.97
C ILE A 219 -8.77 -7.67 18.48
N PRO A 220 -9.37 -6.54 18.06
CA PRO A 220 -9.31 -6.12 16.67
C PRO A 220 -7.87 -5.93 16.22
N THR A 221 -7.43 -6.74 15.26
CA THR A 221 -6.06 -6.77 14.79
C THR A 221 -6.01 -6.51 13.29
N THR A 222 -5.04 -5.71 12.84
CA THR A 222 -4.68 -5.56 11.44
C THR A 222 -3.31 -6.17 11.19
N VAL A 223 -3.14 -6.89 10.08
CA VAL A 223 -1.84 -7.41 9.67
C VAL A 223 -1.43 -6.73 8.38
N PHE A 224 -0.52 -5.77 8.48
CA PHE A 224 0.08 -5.14 7.30
C PHE A 224 1.15 -6.04 6.70
N THR A 225 1.17 -6.17 5.38
CA THR A 225 2.13 -6.99 4.64
C THR A 225 2.80 -6.25 3.48
N GLU A 226 2.40 -5.01 3.26
CA GLU A 226 3.03 -4.13 2.28
C GLU A 226 2.97 -2.67 2.72
N ALA A 227 3.90 -1.87 2.21
CA ALA A 227 3.90 -0.43 2.37
C ALA A 227 4.36 0.24 1.07
N GLY A 228 3.74 1.37 0.71
CA GLY A 228 4.08 2.19 -0.43
C GLY A 228 4.31 3.65 -0.05
N LEU A 229 5.37 4.24 -0.58
CA LEU A 229 5.59 5.68 -0.57
C LEU A 229 5.09 6.24 -1.91
N PHE A 230 4.13 7.15 -1.84
CA PHE A 230 3.58 7.83 -3.00
C PHE A 230 4.02 9.29 -3.02
N VAL A 231 4.44 9.75 -4.19
CA VAL A 231 4.86 11.13 -4.46
C VAL A 231 4.10 11.60 -5.70
N ASN A 232 3.45 12.75 -5.61
CA ASN A 232 2.58 13.27 -6.68
C ASN A 232 1.49 12.27 -7.10
N GLY A 233 0.92 11.53 -6.15
CA GLY A 233 -0.09 10.52 -6.43
C GLY A 233 0.41 9.26 -7.13
N ARG A 234 1.72 9.14 -7.39
CA ARG A 234 2.35 7.97 -8.02
C ARG A 234 3.19 7.20 -7.03
N ILE A 235 3.19 5.89 -7.19
CA ILE A 235 4.05 5.04 -6.36
C ILE A 235 5.53 5.33 -6.64
N PHE A 236 6.24 5.78 -5.64
CA PHE A 236 7.67 6.05 -5.70
C PHE A 236 8.47 4.83 -5.27
N SER A 237 8.05 4.19 -4.20
CA SER A 237 8.73 3.05 -3.63
C SER A 237 7.72 2.09 -3.00
N LEU A 238 7.99 0.81 -3.12
CA LEU A 238 7.16 -0.27 -2.59
C LEU A 238 8.01 -1.26 -1.82
N LYS A 239 7.47 -1.76 -0.72
CA LYS A 239 8.03 -2.86 0.05
C LYS A 239 6.92 -3.84 0.42
N THR A 240 7.13 -5.12 0.16
CA THR A 240 6.38 -6.23 0.76
C THR A 240 7.18 -6.83 1.89
N PHE A 241 6.52 -7.27 2.94
CA PHE A 241 7.18 -7.80 4.13
C PHE A 241 6.32 -8.86 4.82
N GLN A 242 6.95 -9.64 5.69
CA GLN A 242 6.27 -10.55 6.59
C GLN A 242 5.26 -9.79 7.48
N GLY A 243 4.12 -10.39 7.75
CA GLY A 243 3.01 -9.76 8.46
C GLY A 243 3.44 -8.97 9.70
N LEU A 244 3.11 -7.68 9.69
CA LEU A 244 3.32 -6.72 10.77
C LEU A 244 2.00 -6.49 11.48
N THR A 245 1.83 -7.15 12.62
CA THR A 245 0.60 -7.09 13.40
C THR A 245 0.46 -5.76 14.12
N LYS A 246 -0.72 -5.17 14.03
CA LYS A 246 -1.11 -3.91 14.67
C LYS A 246 -2.45 -4.07 15.38
N ASP A 247 -2.46 -3.78 16.67
CA ASP A 247 -3.62 -3.72 17.53
C ASP A 247 -3.57 -2.48 18.44
N ASP A 248 -4.45 -2.36 19.40
CA ASP A 248 -4.55 -1.24 20.32
C ASP A 248 -3.46 -1.24 21.44
N SER A 249 -2.63 -2.27 21.51
CA SER A 249 -1.50 -2.37 22.44
C SER A 249 -0.16 -1.96 21.82
N VAL A 250 -0.13 -1.81 20.48
CA VAL A 250 1.11 -1.59 19.71
C VAL A 250 1.07 -0.26 18.98
N LYS A 251 2.12 0.53 19.13
CA LYS A 251 2.47 1.67 18.28
C LYS A 251 3.53 1.23 17.25
N LEU A 252 3.34 1.60 15.99
CA LEU A 252 4.33 1.35 14.94
C LEU A 252 5.14 2.61 14.67
N LYS A 253 6.44 2.46 14.55
CA LYS A 253 7.35 3.47 14.03
C LYS A 253 8.00 2.92 12.77
N ILE A 254 7.77 3.58 11.66
CA ILE A 254 8.30 3.23 10.35
C ILE A 254 9.35 4.26 9.97
N THR A 255 10.54 3.80 9.66
CA THR A 255 11.62 4.64 9.12
C THR A 255 11.87 4.25 7.67
N TRP A 256 11.71 5.20 6.77
CA TRP A 256 11.90 4.99 5.33
C TRP A 256 12.95 5.97 4.81
N THR A 257 14.06 5.47 4.35
CA THR A 257 15.16 6.29 3.81
C THR A 257 15.31 6.06 2.32
N ILE A 258 15.36 7.13 1.54
CA ILE A 258 15.70 7.14 0.13
C ILE A 258 17.06 7.81 -0.04
N THR A 259 17.97 7.16 -0.72
CA THR A 259 19.31 7.70 -1.05
C THR A 259 19.43 7.85 -2.56
N PHE A 260 19.85 9.03 -3.01
CA PHE A 260 20.00 9.44 -4.42
C PHE A 260 21.43 9.35 -4.90
#